data_5b3445e289588646fa7e05939520ccdd
#
_entry.id   5b3445e289588646fa7e05939520ccdd
#
_cell.length_a   1.000
_cell.length_b   1.000
_cell.length_c   1.000
_cell.angle_alpha   90.00
_cell.angle_beta   90.00
_cell.angle_gamma   90.00
#
_symmetry.space_group_name_H-M   'P 1'
#
loop_
_entity.id
_entity.type
_entity.pdbx_description
1 polymer ?
#
loop_
_entity_poly.entity_id
_entity_poly.type
_entity_poly.pdbx_seq_one_letter_code
_entity_poly.pdbx_strand_id
1 'polypeptide(L)'
;MWNAIRILFLFIGLVATTNVLAATQMTVYTAVGETEAQGIGRAFTAAHPDIDIRWVRNSVDNILGRLRIEHDQPKADVVWGMPASALADLVAAGFFQPYTPKGFEKLDRRFSDPLTPPRWVGQRAWASALCVNPEVLAAEKLKKPVRWGNLLDPAYRDRILGLDPHATRTGFMAVAGWFSLWGDAGGWRYMEGLHRNIAAYMRSGNSPCDLVARGYYPIGISYAYRAAKMQAKGNPIEVIVPGDGVGWDVEAMAIVNGTPYAKAARQFVDWSVRRDAMGLQARGFGILSLPTATLSPRFYPMKIKERLVPMDLAATAGNRERILSEWRIRFGVKAEPGR
;
A
#
# COMPACT_ATOMS: atom_id res chain seq x y z
N MET A 1 88.25 -20.75 -20.31
CA MET A 1 86.97 -21.44 -20.70
C MET A 1 86.03 -21.37 -19.54
N TRP A 2 85.07 -20.46 -19.56
CA TRP A 2 84.15 -20.18 -18.46
C TRP A 2 82.76 -20.66 -18.90
N ASN A 3 82.23 -21.65 -18.21
CA ASN A 3 80.85 -22.15 -18.38
C ASN A 3 79.89 -21.26 -17.60
N ALA A 4 79.01 -20.57 -18.31
CA ALA A 4 77.86 -19.82 -17.69
C ALA A 4 76.67 -20.74 -17.58
N ILE A 5 76.32 -21.10 -16.34
CA ILE A 5 75.07 -21.81 -16.01
C ILE A 5 73.91 -20.76 -15.95
N ARG A 6 72.99 -20.86 -16.92
CA ARG A 6 71.74 -20.09 -16.88
C ARG A 6 70.71 -20.83 -16.04
N ILE A 7 70.40 -20.29 -14.85
CA ILE A 7 69.29 -20.76 -14.00
C ILE A 7 68.01 -20.09 -14.50
N LEU A 8 67.07 -20.89 -15.04
CA LEU A 8 65.75 -20.48 -15.49
C LEU A 8 64.79 -20.56 -14.30
N PHE A 9 64.41 -19.39 -13.72
CA PHE A 9 63.38 -19.32 -12.72
C PHE A 9 62.00 -19.43 -13.39
N LEU A 10 61.33 -20.57 -13.22
CA LEU A 10 59.92 -20.74 -13.58
C LEU A 10 59.05 -20.07 -12.53
N PHE A 11 58.48 -18.91 -12.84
CA PHE A 11 57.43 -18.30 -12.03
C PHE A 11 56.13 -19.03 -12.33
N ILE A 12 55.70 -19.95 -11.46
CA ILE A 12 54.36 -20.53 -11.49
C ILE A 12 53.44 -19.49 -10.87
N GLY A 13 52.78 -18.67 -11.70
CA GLY A 13 51.71 -17.77 -11.26
C GLY A 13 50.47 -18.57 -10.81
N LEU A 14 50.23 -18.60 -9.51
CA LEU A 14 48.99 -19.15 -8.92
C LEU A 14 47.82 -18.23 -9.30
N VAL A 15 47.14 -18.53 -10.39
CA VAL A 15 45.90 -17.84 -10.77
C VAL A 15 44.81 -18.36 -9.80
N ALA A 16 44.56 -17.59 -8.74
CA ALA A 16 43.41 -17.82 -7.87
C ALA A 16 42.15 -17.53 -8.69
N THR A 17 41.52 -18.57 -9.23
CA THR A 17 40.17 -18.47 -9.80
C THR A 17 39.18 -18.20 -8.68
N THR A 18 38.85 -16.93 -8.47
CA THR A 18 37.71 -16.54 -7.66
C THR A 18 36.46 -17.05 -8.38
N ASN A 19 35.89 -18.15 -7.92
CA ASN A 19 34.54 -18.55 -8.31
C ASN A 19 33.60 -17.46 -7.86
N VAL A 20 33.26 -16.52 -8.73
CA VAL A 20 32.13 -15.60 -8.54
C VAL A 20 30.89 -16.49 -8.68
N LEU A 21 30.37 -16.95 -7.53
CA LEU A 21 29.07 -17.60 -7.52
C LEU A 21 28.06 -16.63 -8.10
N ALA A 22 27.35 -17.05 -9.15
CA ALA A 22 26.31 -16.22 -9.75
C ALA A 22 25.27 -15.87 -8.66
N ALA A 23 24.90 -14.61 -8.59
CA ALA A 23 23.90 -14.16 -7.63
C ALA A 23 22.58 -14.93 -7.81
N THR A 24 21.96 -15.31 -6.68
CA THR A 24 20.63 -15.95 -6.70
C THR A 24 19.61 -14.96 -7.23
N GLN A 25 18.98 -15.26 -8.36
CA GLN A 25 17.93 -14.41 -8.93
C GLN A 25 16.58 -14.72 -8.28
N MET A 26 16.10 -13.83 -7.41
CA MET A 26 14.81 -13.92 -6.74
C MET A 26 13.75 -13.09 -7.49
N THR A 27 12.59 -13.68 -7.76
CA THR A 27 11.48 -13.00 -8.45
C THR A 27 10.49 -12.42 -7.45
N VAL A 28 10.26 -11.11 -7.52
CA VAL A 28 9.33 -10.39 -6.64
C VAL A 28 8.19 -9.79 -7.46
N TYR A 29 6.95 -10.18 -7.12
CA TYR A 29 5.74 -9.62 -7.70
C TYR A 29 5.28 -8.42 -6.90
N THR A 30 4.96 -7.31 -7.58
CA THR A 30 4.61 -6.05 -6.90
C THR A 30 3.62 -5.20 -7.69
N ALA A 31 2.81 -4.42 -6.94
CA ALA A 31 1.93 -3.40 -7.50
C ALA A 31 2.45 -1.97 -7.27
N VAL A 32 3.58 -1.79 -6.59
CA VAL A 32 4.16 -0.45 -6.34
C VAL A 32 4.76 0.16 -7.62
N GLY A 33 5.04 1.45 -7.57
CA GLY A 33 5.62 2.17 -8.71
C GLY A 33 7.04 1.70 -9.04
N GLU A 34 7.41 1.77 -10.33
CA GLU A 34 8.71 1.33 -10.85
C GLU A 34 9.89 1.94 -10.07
N THR A 35 9.89 3.25 -9.91
CA THR A 35 10.97 3.97 -9.20
C THR A 35 11.15 3.48 -7.76
N GLU A 36 10.06 3.14 -7.08
CA GLU A 36 10.10 2.63 -5.71
C GLU A 36 10.65 1.20 -5.69
N ALA A 37 10.13 0.30 -6.53
CA ALA A 37 10.61 -1.08 -6.64
C ALA A 37 12.11 -1.13 -6.92
N GLN A 38 12.57 -0.36 -7.90
CA GLN A 38 14.00 -0.26 -8.25
C GLN A 38 14.85 0.33 -7.11
N GLY A 39 14.32 1.32 -6.38
CA GLY A 39 15.00 1.89 -5.22
C GLY A 39 15.20 0.89 -4.09
N ILE A 40 14.17 0.11 -3.78
CA ILE A 40 14.21 -0.98 -2.80
C ILE A 40 15.16 -2.09 -3.26
N GLY A 41 15.07 -2.51 -4.52
CA GLY A 41 15.95 -3.54 -5.08
C GLY A 41 17.43 -3.17 -4.95
N ARG A 42 17.82 -1.97 -5.38
CA ARG A 42 19.21 -1.50 -5.24
C ARG A 42 19.70 -1.48 -3.79
N ALA A 43 18.85 -1.02 -2.86
CA ALA A 43 19.23 -0.97 -1.45
C ALA A 43 19.35 -2.36 -0.83
N PHE A 44 18.52 -3.31 -1.23
CA PHE A 44 18.61 -4.69 -0.80
C PHE A 44 19.87 -5.39 -1.37
N THR A 45 20.10 -5.31 -2.68
CA THR A 45 21.27 -5.93 -3.32
C THR A 45 22.58 -5.35 -2.79
N ALA A 46 22.61 -4.05 -2.44
CA ALA A 46 23.80 -3.47 -1.78
C ALA A 46 24.08 -4.10 -0.39
N ALA A 47 23.04 -4.55 0.33
CA ALA A 47 23.18 -5.24 1.62
C ALA A 47 23.35 -6.77 1.48
N HIS A 48 22.95 -7.35 0.34
CA HIS A 48 22.97 -8.77 0.03
C HIS A 48 23.43 -8.99 -1.41
N PRO A 49 24.74 -8.82 -1.71
CA PRO A 49 25.27 -8.87 -3.08
C PRO A 49 25.20 -10.25 -3.75
N ASP A 50 24.90 -11.29 -2.96
CA ASP A 50 24.65 -12.66 -3.40
C ASP A 50 23.22 -12.89 -3.90
N ILE A 51 22.33 -11.88 -3.80
CA ILE A 51 20.92 -11.97 -4.22
C ILE A 51 20.59 -10.79 -5.16
N ASP A 52 20.07 -11.10 -6.33
CA ASP A 52 19.50 -10.13 -7.26
C ASP A 52 17.98 -10.23 -7.32
N ILE A 53 17.28 -9.10 -7.48
CA ILE A 53 15.82 -9.05 -7.54
C ILE A 53 15.35 -8.82 -8.97
N ARG A 54 14.60 -9.78 -9.49
CA ARG A 54 13.80 -9.63 -10.70
C ARG A 54 12.39 -9.14 -10.33
N TRP A 55 12.12 -7.87 -10.54
CA TRP A 55 10.80 -7.30 -10.33
C TRP A 55 9.83 -7.65 -11.46
N VAL A 56 8.65 -8.15 -11.09
CA VAL A 56 7.50 -8.31 -12.00
C VAL A 56 6.38 -7.42 -11.49
N ARG A 57 6.20 -6.29 -12.16
CA ARG A 57 5.25 -5.24 -11.78
C ARG A 57 3.99 -5.32 -12.63
N ASN A 58 2.83 -5.29 -11.97
CA ASN A 58 1.53 -5.21 -12.64
C ASN A 58 0.47 -4.59 -11.70
N SER A 59 -0.79 -4.48 -12.18
CA SER A 59 -1.90 -4.15 -11.30
C SER A 59 -2.11 -5.23 -10.24
N VAL A 60 -2.73 -4.88 -9.11
CA VAL A 60 -3.03 -5.83 -8.04
C VAL A 60 -3.80 -7.04 -8.58
N ASP A 61 -4.86 -6.79 -9.35
CA ASP A 61 -5.75 -7.88 -9.82
C ASP A 61 -5.04 -8.80 -10.83
N ASN A 62 -4.17 -8.25 -11.69
CA ASN A 62 -3.34 -9.06 -12.61
C ASN A 62 -2.33 -9.93 -11.84
N ILE A 63 -1.73 -9.42 -10.76
CA ILE A 63 -0.82 -10.20 -9.92
C ILE A 63 -1.58 -11.32 -9.22
N LEU A 64 -2.75 -11.04 -8.63
CA LEU A 64 -3.58 -12.05 -8.00
C LEU A 64 -4.02 -13.14 -8.98
N GLY A 65 -4.44 -12.76 -10.19
CA GLY A 65 -4.79 -13.69 -11.27
C GLY A 65 -3.60 -14.58 -11.66
N ARG A 66 -2.43 -13.97 -11.79
CA ARG A 66 -1.20 -14.66 -12.14
C ARG A 66 -0.76 -15.65 -11.05
N LEU A 67 -0.82 -15.28 -9.79
CA LEU A 67 -0.51 -16.17 -8.67
C LEU A 67 -1.43 -17.40 -8.68
N ARG A 68 -2.74 -17.22 -8.98
CA ARG A 68 -3.68 -18.36 -9.07
C ARG A 68 -3.33 -19.32 -10.22
N ILE A 69 -2.95 -18.78 -11.39
CA ILE A 69 -2.55 -19.61 -12.55
C ILE A 69 -1.26 -20.36 -12.26
N GLU A 70 -0.34 -19.76 -11.52
CA GLU A 70 0.99 -20.30 -11.22
C GLU A 70 1.03 -21.13 -9.92
N HIS A 71 -0.13 -21.44 -9.31
CA HIS A 71 -0.21 -22.08 -7.98
C HIS A 71 0.65 -23.34 -7.84
N ASP A 72 0.55 -24.26 -8.80
CA ASP A 72 1.25 -25.56 -8.78
C ASP A 72 2.74 -25.43 -9.16
N GLN A 73 3.11 -24.37 -9.86
CA GLN A 73 4.47 -24.06 -10.29
C GLN A 73 4.76 -22.56 -10.13
N PRO A 74 4.98 -22.09 -8.88
CA PRO A 74 5.12 -20.68 -8.60
C PRO A 74 6.33 -20.08 -9.32
N LYS A 75 6.11 -18.94 -9.96
CA LYS A 75 7.15 -18.15 -10.64
C LYS A 75 7.65 -16.99 -9.77
N ALA A 76 6.84 -16.60 -8.78
CA ALA A 76 7.18 -15.59 -7.79
C ALA A 76 7.74 -16.26 -6.54
N ASP A 77 8.75 -15.65 -5.93
CA ASP A 77 9.30 -16.05 -4.65
C ASP A 77 8.68 -15.24 -3.51
N VAL A 78 8.42 -13.96 -3.78
CA VAL A 78 7.82 -13.02 -2.83
C VAL A 78 6.79 -12.15 -3.54
N VAL A 79 5.68 -11.85 -2.86
CA VAL A 79 4.87 -10.67 -3.18
C VAL A 79 5.28 -9.53 -2.25
N TRP A 80 5.39 -8.30 -2.77
CA TRP A 80 5.85 -7.15 -2.01
C TRP A 80 5.04 -5.89 -2.37
N GLY A 81 4.59 -5.15 -1.35
CA GLY A 81 3.78 -3.94 -1.57
C GLY A 81 2.38 -4.21 -2.14
N MET A 82 1.80 -5.37 -1.80
CA MET A 82 0.43 -5.74 -2.16
C MET A 82 -0.53 -5.36 -1.03
N PRO A 83 -1.74 -4.84 -1.32
CA PRO A 83 -2.74 -4.62 -0.27
C PRO A 83 -3.07 -5.91 0.47
N ALA A 84 -2.99 -5.92 1.81
CA ALA A 84 -3.25 -7.12 2.61
C ALA A 84 -4.67 -7.65 2.41
N SER A 85 -5.66 -6.76 2.29
CA SER A 85 -7.03 -7.16 1.95
C SER A 85 -7.14 -7.89 0.61
N ALA A 86 -6.25 -7.60 -0.33
CA ALA A 86 -6.23 -8.28 -1.62
C ALA A 86 -5.59 -9.68 -1.56
N LEU A 87 -4.76 -9.94 -0.56
CA LEU A 87 -4.12 -11.25 -0.37
C LEU A 87 -4.99 -12.23 0.42
N ALA A 88 -6.07 -11.79 1.05
CA ALA A 88 -6.85 -12.57 2.02
C ALA A 88 -7.30 -13.95 1.48
N ASP A 89 -7.87 -14.00 0.28
CA ASP A 89 -8.32 -15.25 -0.34
C ASP A 89 -7.15 -16.20 -0.63
N LEU A 90 -6.01 -15.65 -1.07
CA LEU A 90 -4.81 -16.44 -1.34
C LEU A 90 -4.16 -16.94 -0.05
N VAL A 91 -4.25 -16.17 1.04
CA VAL A 91 -3.82 -16.60 2.38
C VAL A 91 -4.66 -17.79 2.83
N ALA A 92 -5.99 -17.71 2.72
CA ALA A 92 -6.91 -18.79 3.08
C ALA A 92 -6.68 -20.05 2.23
N ALA A 93 -6.32 -19.89 0.96
CA ALA A 93 -6.03 -20.97 0.04
C ALA A 93 -4.58 -21.52 0.13
N GLY A 94 -3.75 -21.05 1.08
CA GLY A 94 -2.42 -21.61 1.33
C GLY A 94 -1.31 -21.18 0.37
N PHE A 95 -1.49 -20.08 -0.36
CA PHE A 95 -0.48 -19.59 -1.32
C PHE A 95 0.81 -19.08 -0.69
N PHE A 96 0.80 -18.78 0.61
CA PHE A 96 1.94 -18.15 1.28
C PHE A 96 2.46 -18.98 2.46
N GLN A 97 3.79 -19.02 2.58
CA GLN A 97 4.45 -19.69 3.69
C GLN A 97 4.25 -18.93 4.99
N PRO A 98 3.99 -19.61 6.10
CA PRO A 98 4.10 -19.01 7.44
C PRO A 98 5.55 -18.61 7.70
N TYR A 99 5.80 -17.35 8.04
CA TYR A 99 7.14 -16.88 8.39
C TYR A 99 7.11 -15.69 9.34
N THR A 100 7.82 -15.78 10.45
CA THR A 100 8.02 -14.67 11.40
C THR A 100 9.37 -14.01 11.11
N PRO A 101 9.41 -12.79 10.56
CA PRO A 101 10.67 -12.11 10.27
C PRO A 101 11.42 -11.73 11.54
N LYS A 102 12.74 -11.61 11.45
CA LYS A 102 13.58 -11.08 12.53
C LYS A 102 13.21 -9.62 12.83
N GLY A 103 12.89 -9.34 14.09
CA GLY A 103 12.44 -8.01 14.51
C GLY A 103 10.93 -7.79 14.41
N PHE A 104 10.16 -8.83 14.12
CA PHE A 104 8.70 -8.79 14.03
C PHE A 104 8.03 -8.26 15.31
N GLU A 105 8.61 -8.53 16.47
CA GLU A 105 8.14 -8.06 17.77
C GLU A 105 8.14 -6.53 17.92
N LYS A 106 8.87 -5.84 17.07
CA LYS A 106 8.96 -4.35 17.04
C LYS A 106 7.89 -3.70 16.15
N LEU A 107 7.19 -4.51 15.37
CA LEU A 107 6.17 -4.02 14.43
C LEU A 107 4.84 -3.79 15.14
N ASP A 108 4.06 -2.85 14.62
CA ASP A 108 2.66 -2.66 15.00
C ASP A 108 1.84 -3.87 14.51
N ARG A 109 1.39 -4.70 15.44
CA ARG A 109 0.68 -5.95 15.17
C ARG A 109 -0.60 -5.78 14.36
N ARG A 110 -1.21 -4.60 14.36
CA ARG A 110 -2.38 -4.30 13.53
C ARG A 110 -2.09 -4.43 12.04
N PHE A 111 -0.82 -4.28 11.65
CA PHE A 111 -0.36 -4.31 10.26
C PHE A 111 0.26 -5.65 9.87
N SER A 112 -0.16 -6.73 10.49
CA SER A 112 0.33 -8.09 10.17
C SER A 112 -0.82 -9.09 10.20
N ASP A 113 -0.62 -10.21 9.52
CA ASP A 113 -1.52 -11.36 9.63
C ASP A 113 -1.74 -11.71 11.13
N PRO A 114 -2.98 -11.86 11.57
CA PRO A 114 -3.27 -12.25 12.95
C PRO A 114 -2.81 -13.67 13.31
N LEU A 115 -2.52 -14.52 12.33
CA LEU A 115 -2.06 -15.89 12.52
C LEU A 115 -0.63 -15.93 13.07
N THR A 116 -0.28 -17.03 13.71
CA THR A 116 1.06 -17.28 14.26
C THR A 116 1.57 -18.64 13.79
N PRO A 117 2.64 -18.73 13.00
CA PRO A 117 3.37 -17.64 12.34
C PRO A 117 2.52 -16.89 11.30
N PRO A 118 2.78 -15.58 11.05
CA PRO A 118 2.05 -14.82 10.06
C PRO A 118 2.36 -15.30 8.64
N ARG A 119 1.38 -15.23 7.74
CA ARG A 119 1.55 -15.52 6.32
C ARG A 119 1.86 -14.28 5.49
N TRP A 120 1.60 -13.10 6.04
CA TRP A 120 2.00 -11.82 5.48
C TRP A 120 2.39 -10.84 6.57
N VAL A 121 3.25 -9.90 6.23
CA VAL A 121 3.70 -8.83 7.13
C VAL A 121 3.55 -7.51 6.42
N GLY A 122 2.90 -6.55 7.07
CA GLY A 122 2.69 -5.23 6.54
C GLY A 122 3.92 -4.34 6.69
N GLN A 123 4.09 -3.48 5.74
CA GLN A 123 5.20 -2.54 5.67
C GLN A 123 4.74 -1.12 5.99
N ARG A 124 3.75 -0.63 5.24
CA ARG A 124 3.15 0.69 5.45
C ARG A 124 1.65 0.63 5.19
N ALA A 125 0.90 1.24 6.08
CA ALA A 125 -0.54 1.40 5.91
C ALA A 125 -0.86 2.74 5.25
N TRP A 126 -2.01 2.80 4.60
CA TRP A 126 -2.62 4.01 4.10
C TRP A 126 -4.06 4.10 4.61
N ALA A 127 -4.57 5.31 4.77
CA ALA A 127 -5.85 5.54 5.39
C ALA A 127 -6.67 6.56 4.61
N SER A 128 -8.00 6.38 4.61
CA SER A 128 -8.95 7.33 4.02
C SER A 128 -8.85 8.68 4.70
N ALA A 129 -9.02 9.75 3.93
CA ALA A 129 -9.02 11.12 4.43
C ALA A 129 -9.81 12.04 3.49
N LEU A 130 -10.08 13.26 3.95
CA LEU A 130 -10.62 14.31 3.11
C LEU A 130 -9.50 15.20 2.60
N CYS A 131 -9.59 15.55 1.34
CA CYS A 131 -8.87 16.65 0.72
C CYS A 131 -9.79 17.86 0.73
N VAL A 132 -9.37 18.95 1.34
CA VAL A 132 -10.21 20.14 1.49
C VAL A 132 -9.46 21.35 0.95
N ASN A 133 -10.12 22.16 0.11
CA ASN A 133 -9.58 23.42 -0.33
C ASN A 133 -10.18 24.56 0.53
N PRO A 134 -9.38 25.19 1.43
CA PRO A 134 -9.88 26.21 2.33
C PRO A 134 -10.32 27.49 1.62
N GLU A 135 -9.73 27.83 0.47
CA GLU A 135 -10.09 29.01 -0.31
C GLU A 135 -11.46 28.84 -0.96
N VAL A 136 -11.74 27.67 -1.53
CA VAL A 136 -13.06 27.36 -2.11
C VAL A 136 -14.13 27.28 -1.03
N LEU A 137 -13.83 26.65 0.13
CA LEU A 137 -14.75 26.65 1.26
C LEU A 137 -15.12 28.07 1.71
N ALA A 138 -14.12 28.95 1.83
CA ALA A 138 -14.36 30.35 2.23
C ALA A 138 -15.19 31.11 1.19
N ALA A 139 -14.86 30.98 -0.10
CA ALA A 139 -15.59 31.63 -1.19
C ALA A 139 -17.06 31.19 -1.27
N GLU A 140 -17.33 29.91 -1.03
CA GLU A 140 -18.69 29.33 -1.03
C GLU A 140 -19.37 29.40 0.35
N LYS A 141 -18.73 30.01 1.37
CA LYS A 141 -19.24 30.14 2.76
C LYS A 141 -19.57 28.77 3.40
N LEU A 142 -18.83 27.74 3.03
CA LEU A 142 -18.98 26.39 3.56
C LEU A 142 -18.13 26.18 4.81
N LYS A 143 -18.64 25.41 5.77
CA LYS A 143 -17.88 25.02 6.95
C LYS A 143 -16.84 23.96 6.60
N LYS A 144 -15.69 23.97 7.26
CA LYS A 144 -14.69 22.91 7.10
C LYS A 144 -15.17 21.63 7.82
N PRO A 145 -15.30 20.48 7.11
CA PRO A 145 -15.70 19.22 7.75
C PRO A 145 -14.55 18.65 8.58
N VAL A 146 -14.84 18.12 9.75
CA VAL A 146 -13.88 17.47 10.66
C VAL A 146 -14.31 16.06 11.07
N ARG A 147 -15.51 15.64 10.67
CA ARG A 147 -16.11 14.33 10.89
C ARG A 147 -16.85 13.88 9.63
N TRP A 148 -17.02 12.56 9.46
CA TRP A 148 -17.82 12.03 8.36
C TRP A 148 -19.25 12.56 8.36
N GLY A 149 -19.87 12.65 9.55
CA GLY A 149 -21.23 13.17 9.68
C GLY A 149 -21.40 14.62 9.19
N ASN A 150 -20.34 15.44 9.17
CA ASN A 150 -20.44 16.80 8.64
C ASN A 150 -20.74 16.81 7.13
N LEU A 151 -20.31 15.77 6.39
CA LEU A 151 -20.54 15.65 4.95
C LEU A 151 -22.01 15.43 4.58
N LEU A 152 -22.87 15.19 5.56
CA LEU A 152 -24.33 15.05 5.36
C LEU A 152 -25.07 16.38 5.32
N ASP A 153 -24.40 17.50 5.66
CA ASP A 153 -25.00 18.83 5.62
C ASP A 153 -25.47 19.17 4.19
N PRO A 154 -26.76 19.54 3.98
CA PRO A 154 -27.26 19.92 2.67
C PRO A 154 -26.49 21.07 1.97
N ALA A 155 -25.76 21.89 2.73
CA ALA A 155 -24.89 22.93 2.18
C ALA A 155 -23.82 22.37 1.23
N TYR A 156 -23.46 21.10 1.37
CA TYR A 156 -22.48 20.44 0.48
C TYR A 156 -23.10 19.77 -0.75
N ARG A 157 -24.36 20.00 -1.07
CA ARG A 157 -25.01 19.38 -2.22
C ARG A 157 -24.20 19.60 -3.50
N ASP A 158 -23.81 18.48 -4.15
CA ASP A 158 -22.97 18.43 -5.35
C ASP A 158 -21.61 19.15 -5.20
N ARG A 159 -21.05 19.18 -3.97
CA ARG A 159 -19.78 19.80 -3.63
C ARG A 159 -18.69 18.80 -3.22
N ILE A 160 -19.02 17.51 -3.14
CA ILE A 160 -18.10 16.48 -2.68
C ILE A 160 -17.77 15.54 -3.84
N LEU A 161 -16.47 15.30 -4.06
CA LEU A 161 -16.02 14.20 -4.91
C LEU A 161 -15.80 12.96 -4.08
N GLY A 162 -16.48 11.86 -4.45
CA GLY A 162 -16.29 10.55 -3.87
C GLY A 162 -15.34 9.68 -4.69
N LEU A 163 -15.18 8.43 -4.28
CA LEU A 163 -14.47 7.39 -5.03
C LEU A 163 -15.41 6.25 -5.39
N ASP A 164 -15.34 5.77 -6.61
CA ASP A 164 -15.98 4.53 -7.04
C ASP A 164 -15.24 3.34 -6.39
N PRO A 165 -15.88 2.58 -5.47
CA PRO A 165 -15.26 1.46 -4.78
C PRO A 165 -15.02 0.25 -5.68
N HIS A 166 -15.68 0.17 -6.84
CA HIS A 166 -15.36 -0.83 -7.87
C HIS A 166 -14.05 -0.52 -8.56
N ALA A 167 -13.83 0.75 -8.89
CA ALA A 167 -12.68 1.18 -9.65
C ALA A 167 -11.43 1.39 -8.77
N THR A 168 -11.61 1.65 -7.48
CA THR A 168 -10.50 1.97 -6.58
C THR A 168 -10.57 1.21 -5.26
N ARG A 169 -9.45 0.63 -4.84
CA ARG A 169 -9.33 0.03 -3.50
C ARG A 169 -9.45 1.08 -2.39
N THR A 170 -8.98 2.30 -2.64
CA THR A 170 -9.14 3.43 -1.71
C THR A 170 -10.61 3.73 -1.45
N GLY A 171 -11.45 3.73 -2.51
CA GLY A 171 -12.90 3.88 -2.37
C GLY A 171 -13.51 2.74 -1.58
N PHE A 172 -13.13 1.50 -1.88
CA PHE A 172 -13.62 0.35 -1.12
C PHE A 172 -13.23 0.41 0.36
N MET A 173 -11.99 0.82 0.69
CA MET A 173 -11.56 0.95 2.09
C MET A 173 -12.26 2.07 2.83
N ALA A 174 -12.64 3.17 2.17
CA ALA A 174 -13.48 4.18 2.79
C ALA A 174 -14.84 3.61 3.17
N VAL A 175 -15.48 2.87 2.24
CA VAL A 175 -16.76 2.17 2.47
C VAL A 175 -16.62 1.15 3.61
N ALA A 176 -15.61 0.31 3.58
CA ALA A 176 -15.33 -0.67 4.64
C ALA A 176 -15.12 0.00 6.01
N GLY A 177 -14.46 1.15 6.04
CA GLY A 177 -14.31 1.95 7.25
C GLY A 177 -15.63 2.46 7.80
N TRP A 178 -16.56 2.86 6.95
CA TRP A 178 -17.90 3.28 7.38
C TRP A 178 -18.72 2.11 7.91
N PHE A 179 -18.59 0.91 7.34
CA PHE A 179 -19.19 -0.29 7.91
C PHE A 179 -18.59 -0.67 9.27
N SER A 180 -17.26 -0.54 9.41
CA SER A 180 -16.60 -0.74 10.70
C SER A 180 -17.10 0.23 11.79
N LEU A 181 -17.33 1.50 11.42
CA LEU A 181 -17.82 2.53 12.34
C LEU A 181 -19.27 2.32 12.77
N TRP A 182 -20.15 1.94 11.84
CA TRP A 182 -21.59 2.01 12.06
C TRP A 182 -22.36 0.72 11.79
N GLY A 183 -21.65 -0.36 11.49
CA GLY A 183 -22.26 -1.62 11.06
C GLY A 183 -22.91 -1.52 9.67
N ASP A 184 -23.43 -2.63 9.15
CA ASP A 184 -24.00 -2.69 7.80
C ASP A 184 -25.14 -1.64 7.61
N ALA A 185 -26.15 -1.67 8.46
CA ALA A 185 -27.28 -0.77 8.34
C ALA A 185 -26.90 0.72 8.49
N GLY A 186 -25.98 1.03 9.42
CA GLY A 186 -25.48 2.39 9.64
C GLY A 186 -24.63 2.90 8.49
N GLY A 187 -23.76 2.05 7.96
CA GLY A 187 -22.90 2.36 6.80
C GLY A 187 -23.72 2.66 5.55
N TRP A 188 -24.76 1.85 5.26
CA TRP A 188 -25.66 2.13 4.13
C TRP A 188 -26.43 3.43 4.31
N ARG A 189 -27.01 3.68 5.48
CA ARG A 189 -27.70 4.96 5.76
C ARG A 189 -26.78 6.17 5.62
N TYR A 190 -25.54 6.05 6.10
CA TYR A 190 -24.55 7.11 5.93
C TYR A 190 -24.29 7.39 4.45
N MET A 191 -24.03 6.35 3.64
CA MET A 191 -23.77 6.48 2.21
C MET A 191 -24.96 7.05 1.44
N GLU A 192 -26.20 6.70 1.79
CA GLU A 192 -27.43 7.29 1.22
C GLU A 192 -27.50 8.81 1.50
N GLY A 193 -27.16 9.21 2.72
CA GLY A 193 -27.08 10.64 3.08
C GLY A 193 -25.99 11.35 2.32
N LEU A 194 -24.77 10.77 2.29
CA LEU A 194 -23.61 11.31 1.61
C LEU A 194 -23.83 11.42 0.10
N HIS A 195 -24.47 10.44 -0.51
CA HIS A 195 -24.74 10.41 -1.96
C HIS A 195 -25.50 11.65 -2.46
N ARG A 196 -26.36 12.23 -1.64
CA ARG A 196 -27.06 13.47 -1.99
C ARG A 196 -26.11 14.66 -2.22
N ASN A 197 -24.96 14.63 -1.53
CA ASN A 197 -23.95 15.69 -1.57
C ASN A 197 -22.77 15.36 -2.50
N ILE A 198 -22.68 14.13 -2.99
CA ILE A 198 -21.68 13.73 -3.97
C ILE A 198 -22.01 14.32 -5.35
N ALA A 199 -21.04 15.00 -5.95
CA ALA A 199 -21.11 15.44 -7.34
C ALA A 199 -20.80 14.28 -8.32
N ALA A 200 -19.73 13.53 -8.05
CA ALA A 200 -19.33 12.37 -8.85
C ALA A 200 -18.47 11.39 -8.01
N TYR A 201 -18.52 10.10 -8.40
CA TYR A 201 -17.61 9.08 -7.89
C TYR A 201 -16.50 8.83 -8.90
N MET A 202 -15.27 9.20 -8.53
CA MET A 202 -14.09 9.17 -9.38
C MET A 202 -13.51 7.76 -9.48
N ARG A 203 -13.01 7.40 -10.66
CA ARG A 203 -12.39 6.09 -10.92
C ARG A 203 -10.90 6.02 -10.59
N SER A 204 -10.30 7.10 -10.16
CA SER A 204 -8.91 7.16 -9.70
C SER A 204 -8.84 7.66 -8.26
N GLY A 205 -8.14 6.94 -7.39
CA GLY A 205 -7.94 7.33 -5.99
C GLY A 205 -7.28 8.70 -5.82
N ASN A 206 -6.56 9.20 -6.82
CA ASN A 206 -5.91 10.50 -6.82
C ASN A 206 -6.83 11.66 -7.23
N SER A 207 -7.76 11.41 -8.16
CA SER A 207 -8.53 12.45 -8.84
C SER A 207 -9.29 13.40 -7.91
N PRO A 208 -9.94 12.95 -6.79
CA PRO A 208 -10.61 13.88 -5.90
C PRO A 208 -9.68 14.96 -5.36
N CYS A 209 -8.50 14.58 -4.83
CA CYS A 209 -7.54 15.57 -4.33
C CYS A 209 -7.00 16.48 -5.45
N ASP A 210 -6.78 15.93 -6.65
CA ASP A 210 -6.24 16.71 -7.77
C ASP A 210 -7.22 17.79 -8.22
N LEU A 211 -8.50 17.49 -8.29
CA LEU A 211 -9.55 18.45 -8.66
C LEU A 211 -9.81 19.47 -7.54
N VAL A 212 -9.77 19.05 -6.29
CA VAL A 212 -9.88 19.93 -5.11
C VAL A 212 -8.70 20.91 -5.07
N ALA A 213 -7.48 20.45 -5.32
CA ALA A 213 -6.29 21.29 -5.34
C ALA A 213 -6.31 22.34 -6.47
N ARG A 214 -7.01 22.06 -7.56
CA ARG A 214 -7.23 23.01 -8.68
C ARG A 214 -8.42 23.96 -8.43
N GLY A 215 -9.12 23.81 -7.31
CA GLY A 215 -10.25 24.66 -6.95
C GLY A 215 -11.58 24.31 -7.63
N TYR A 216 -11.68 23.18 -8.32
CA TYR A 216 -12.94 22.76 -8.97
C TYR A 216 -14.00 22.30 -7.97
N TYR A 217 -13.58 21.78 -6.82
CA TYR A 217 -14.46 21.32 -5.74
C TYR A 217 -13.84 21.67 -4.38
N PRO A 218 -14.68 21.96 -3.38
CA PRO A 218 -14.17 22.24 -2.03
C PRO A 218 -13.69 21.01 -1.29
N ILE A 219 -14.28 19.83 -1.55
CA ILE A 219 -14.06 18.60 -0.76
C ILE A 219 -13.91 17.39 -1.66
N GLY A 220 -12.93 16.54 -1.36
CA GLY A 220 -12.75 15.24 -1.98
C GLY A 220 -12.47 14.15 -0.94
N ILE A 221 -13.09 12.99 -1.10
CA ILE A 221 -12.77 11.78 -0.33
C ILE A 221 -11.67 11.05 -1.07
N SER A 222 -10.52 10.83 -0.39
CA SER A 222 -9.38 10.14 -0.97
C SER A 222 -8.57 9.47 0.16
N TYR A 223 -7.26 9.55 0.13
CA TYR A 223 -6.40 9.04 1.19
C TYR A 223 -5.37 10.08 1.64
N ALA A 224 -4.99 10.00 2.92
CA ALA A 224 -4.18 11.02 3.59
C ALA A 224 -2.85 11.29 2.88
N TYR A 225 -2.21 10.25 2.37
CA TYR A 225 -0.95 10.35 1.62
C TYR A 225 -1.06 11.27 0.40
N ARG A 226 -2.14 11.15 -0.40
CA ARG A 226 -2.29 11.99 -1.61
C ARG A 226 -2.46 13.45 -1.24
N ALA A 227 -3.32 13.73 -0.29
CA ALA A 227 -3.57 15.08 0.19
C ALA A 227 -2.30 15.72 0.76
N ALA A 228 -1.59 15.02 1.65
CA ALA A 228 -0.34 15.49 2.25
C ALA A 228 0.74 15.77 1.19
N LYS A 229 0.88 14.88 0.19
CA LYS A 229 1.84 15.06 -0.91
C LYS A 229 1.52 16.30 -1.75
N MET A 230 0.26 16.60 -1.99
CA MET A 230 -0.14 17.79 -2.73
C MET A 230 0.08 19.06 -1.91
N GLN A 231 -0.26 19.04 -0.63
CA GLN A 231 0.00 20.15 0.28
C GLN A 231 1.50 20.45 0.39
N ALA A 232 2.34 19.40 0.47
CA ALA A 232 3.81 19.55 0.47
C ALA A 232 4.37 20.17 -0.82
N LYS A 233 3.64 20.10 -1.93
CA LYS A 233 3.97 20.75 -3.19
C LYS A 233 3.45 22.20 -3.31
N GLY A 234 2.86 22.73 -2.24
CA GLY A 234 2.34 24.10 -2.19
C GLY A 234 0.93 24.27 -2.77
N ASN A 235 0.20 23.18 -3.05
CA ASN A 235 -1.19 23.32 -3.48
C ASN A 235 -2.09 23.80 -2.31
N PRO A 236 -3.16 24.59 -2.59
CA PRO A 236 -4.09 25.10 -1.59
C PRO A 236 -5.06 23.99 -1.12
N ILE A 237 -4.54 23.01 -0.41
CA ILE A 237 -5.27 21.83 0.03
C ILE A 237 -4.85 21.46 1.45
N GLU A 238 -5.81 21.06 2.27
CA GLU A 238 -5.59 20.54 3.61
C GLU A 238 -5.98 19.05 3.69
N VAL A 239 -5.23 18.29 4.50
CA VAL A 239 -5.57 16.91 4.87
C VAL A 239 -6.44 16.93 6.10
N ILE A 240 -7.66 16.42 6.01
CA ILE A 240 -8.52 16.21 7.18
C ILE A 240 -8.70 14.70 7.39
N VAL A 241 -8.29 14.24 8.56
CA VAL A 241 -8.60 12.89 9.04
C VAL A 241 -9.84 12.99 9.92
N PRO A 242 -11.00 12.47 9.48
CA PRO A 242 -12.24 12.54 10.26
C PRO A 242 -12.10 12.00 11.68
N GLY A 243 -12.62 12.77 12.63
CA GLY A 243 -12.52 12.48 14.06
C GLY A 243 -13.22 11.20 14.50
N ASP A 244 -14.17 10.72 13.69
CA ASP A 244 -14.90 9.46 13.92
C ASP A 244 -14.04 8.21 13.71
N GLY A 245 -12.98 8.35 12.95
CA GLY A 245 -12.11 7.25 12.50
C GLY A 245 -12.17 7.04 11.00
N VAL A 246 -11.18 6.33 10.47
CA VAL A 246 -10.98 6.14 9.02
C VAL A 246 -10.67 4.70 8.66
N GLY A 247 -11.20 4.24 7.54
CA GLY A 247 -10.85 2.96 6.94
C GLY A 247 -9.40 2.99 6.42
N TRP A 248 -8.76 1.83 6.41
CA TRP A 248 -7.35 1.68 6.06
C TRP A 248 -7.04 0.32 5.47
N ASP A 249 -5.91 0.23 4.80
CA ASP A 249 -5.29 -1.04 4.40
C ASP A 249 -3.78 -0.91 4.56
N VAL A 250 -3.07 -2.02 4.40
CA VAL A 250 -1.62 -2.07 4.55
C VAL A 250 -0.99 -2.73 3.33
N GLU A 251 0.07 -2.15 2.82
CA GLU A 251 0.93 -2.82 1.85
C GLU A 251 1.72 -3.91 2.56
N ALA A 252 1.48 -5.13 2.15
CA ALA A 252 2.02 -6.34 2.74
C ALA A 252 3.05 -7.00 1.82
N MET A 253 3.88 -7.81 2.43
CA MET A 253 4.77 -8.77 1.79
C MET A 253 4.49 -10.18 2.30
N ALA A 254 4.65 -11.17 1.44
CA ALA A 254 4.49 -12.57 1.78
C ALA A 254 5.43 -13.46 0.93
N ILE A 255 5.92 -14.54 1.52
CA ILE A 255 6.73 -15.54 0.81
C ILE A 255 5.79 -16.52 0.13
N VAL A 256 5.98 -16.73 -1.18
CA VAL A 256 5.14 -17.66 -1.95
C VAL A 256 5.46 -19.10 -1.55
N ASN A 257 4.41 -19.89 -1.33
CA ASN A 257 4.56 -21.30 -1.01
C ASN A 257 5.12 -22.07 -2.22
N GLY A 258 6.03 -23.03 -1.98
CA GLY A 258 6.68 -23.77 -3.06
C GLY A 258 7.86 -23.07 -3.75
N THR A 259 8.25 -21.84 -3.34
CA THR A 259 9.44 -21.19 -3.89
C THR A 259 10.71 -22.02 -3.65
N PRO A 260 11.55 -22.24 -4.69
CA PRO A 260 12.87 -22.88 -4.52
C PRO A 260 13.88 -21.96 -3.81
N TYR A 261 13.62 -20.65 -3.74
CA TYR A 261 14.52 -19.63 -3.17
C TYR A 261 14.08 -19.15 -1.79
N ALA A 262 13.49 -20.04 -0.97
CA ALA A 262 12.94 -19.70 0.36
C ALA A 262 13.97 -19.01 1.28
N LYS A 263 15.27 -19.34 1.17
CA LYS A 263 16.32 -18.68 1.96
C LYS A 263 16.47 -17.20 1.55
N ALA A 264 16.57 -16.91 0.26
CA ALA A 264 16.68 -15.55 -0.25
C ALA A 264 15.40 -14.74 0.06
N ALA A 265 14.23 -15.36 -0.10
CA ALA A 265 12.93 -14.75 0.23
C ALA A 265 12.86 -14.34 1.71
N ARG A 266 13.31 -15.19 2.64
CA ARG A 266 13.37 -14.87 4.07
C ARG A 266 14.35 -13.74 4.37
N GLN A 267 15.52 -13.72 3.72
CA GLN A 267 16.49 -12.63 3.86
C GLN A 267 15.89 -11.29 3.40
N PHE A 268 15.15 -11.28 2.30
CA PHE A 268 14.47 -10.08 1.80
C PHE A 268 13.36 -9.62 2.74
N VAL A 269 12.55 -10.52 3.28
CA VAL A 269 11.49 -10.20 4.24
C VAL A 269 12.08 -9.70 5.56
N ASP A 270 13.15 -10.33 6.08
CA ASP A 270 13.87 -9.89 7.28
C ASP A 270 14.47 -8.48 7.10
N TRP A 271 15.08 -8.22 5.93
CA TRP A 271 15.63 -6.91 5.60
C TRP A 271 14.52 -5.86 5.48
N SER A 272 13.41 -6.18 4.85
CA SER A 272 12.30 -5.24 4.58
C SER A 272 11.65 -4.68 5.85
N VAL A 273 11.72 -5.39 6.99
CA VAL A 273 11.20 -4.91 8.28
C VAL A 273 12.21 -4.14 9.11
N ARG A 274 13.45 -3.99 8.65
CA ARG A 274 14.48 -3.21 9.33
C ARG A 274 14.21 -1.71 9.22
N ARG A 275 14.76 -0.95 10.17
CA ARG A 275 14.59 0.50 10.23
C ARG A 275 15.09 1.24 8.98
N ASP A 276 16.23 0.82 8.44
CA ASP A 276 16.83 1.39 7.22
C ASP A 276 15.95 1.15 5.99
N ALA A 277 15.48 -0.07 5.78
CA ALA A 277 14.56 -0.42 4.69
C ALA A 277 13.20 0.29 4.83
N MET A 278 12.61 0.30 6.03
CA MET A 278 11.37 1.03 6.31
C MET A 278 11.53 2.54 6.10
N GLY A 279 12.71 3.10 6.42
CA GLY A 279 13.02 4.50 6.18
C GLY A 279 12.97 4.90 4.70
N LEU A 280 13.29 4.00 3.78
CA LEU A 280 13.13 4.24 2.33
C LEU A 280 11.66 4.38 1.95
N GLN A 281 10.80 3.58 2.56
CA GLN A 281 9.35 3.59 2.32
C GLN A 281 8.66 4.80 2.98
N ALA A 282 9.24 5.35 4.06
CA ALA A 282 8.72 6.53 4.76
C ALA A 282 8.60 7.77 3.85
N ARG A 283 9.44 7.86 2.82
CA ARG A 283 9.38 8.94 1.80
C ARG A 283 8.05 8.95 1.03
N GLY A 284 7.31 7.86 1.07
CA GLY A 284 6.00 7.71 0.45
C GLY A 284 4.82 8.25 1.27
N PHE A 285 5.01 8.89 2.44
CA PHE A 285 3.93 9.40 3.30
C PHE A 285 3.00 8.31 3.88
N GLY A 286 3.50 7.11 4.07
CA GLY A 286 2.73 6.00 4.66
C GLY A 286 2.81 5.96 6.18
N ILE A 287 1.90 5.21 6.79
CA ILE A 287 1.94 4.85 8.20
C ILE A 287 2.79 3.59 8.33
N LEU A 288 4.02 3.70 8.79
CA LEU A 288 4.94 2.56 8.86
C LEU A 288 4.53 1.57 9.94
N SER A 289 4.68 0.27 9.64
CA SER A 289 4.48 -0.81 10.62
C SER A 289 5.56 -0.81 11.71
N LEU A 290 6.77 -0.31 11.43
CA LEU A 290 7.81 -0.07 12.44
C LEU A 290 7.68 1.35 12.98
N PRO A 291 7.16 1.57 14.21
CA PRO A 291 6.85 2.90 14.73
C PRO A 291 8.06 3.84 14.82
N THR A 292 9.24 3.27 15.05
CA THR A 292 10.49 4.02 15.23
C THR A 292 11.16 4.46 13.93
N ALA A 293 10.66 3.99 12.77
CA ALA A 293 11.18 4.36 11.45
C ALA A 293 10.52 5.62 10.87
N THR A 294 9.59 6.22 11.60
CA THR A 294 8.75 7.31 11.10
C THR A 294 9.56 8.57 10.82
N LEU A 295 9.67 8.92 9.54
CA LEU A 295 9.88 10.29 9.11
C LEU A 295 8.49 10.85 8.81
N SER A 296 7.95 11.68 9.71
CA SER A 296 6.66 12.36 9.42
C SER A 296 6.90 13.48 8.43
N PRO A 297 6.44 13.37 7.18
CA PRO A 297 6.50 14.48 6.25
C PRO A 297 5.71 15.67 6.81
N ARG A 298 6.14 16.88 6.52
CA ARG A 298 5.66 18.13 7.11
C ARG A 298 4.14 18.29 7.16
N PHE A 299 3.37 17.67 6.34
CA PHE A 299 1.91 17.83 6.28
C PHE A 299 1.16 16.54 6.57
N TYR A 300 1.85 15.48 6.97
CA TYR A 300 1.18 14.22 7.24
C TYR A 300 0.56 14.24 8.65
N PRO A 301 -0.71 13.84 8.82
CA PRO A 301 -1.38 13.90 10.13
C PRO A 301 -0.71 12.97 11.14
N MET A 302 0.02 13.55 12.12
CA MET A 302 0.84 12.79 13.09
C MET A 302 0.04 11.76 13.89
N LYS A 303 -1.24 12.05 14.19
CA LYS A 303 -2.11 11.19 14.99
C LYS A 303 -3.03 10.29 14.16
N ILE A 304 -2.75 10.09 12.88
CA ILE A 304 -3.60 9.29 12.00
C ILE A 304 -3.74 7.84 12.49
N LYS A 305 -2.71 7.26 13.12
CA LYS A 305 -2.76 5.91 13.71
C LYS A 305 -3.83 5.74 14.79
N GLU A 306 -4.13 6.82 15.51
CA GLU A 306 -5.16 6.85 16.55
C GLU A 306 -6.58 6.89 15.95
N ARG A 307 -6.69 7.15 14.66
CA ARG A 307 -7.96 7.26 13.90
C ARG A 307 -8.25 6.06 13.03
N LEU A 308 -7.34 5.08 12.96
CA LEU A 308 -7.60 3.85 12.22
C LEU A 308 -8.69 3.06 12.95
N VAL A 309 -9.81 2.81 12.27
CA VAL A 309 -10.88 1.99 12.82
C VAL A 309 -10.44 0.53 12.97
N PRO A 310 -10.97 -0.22 13.94
CA PRO A 310 -10.74 -1.68 13.98
C PRO A 310 -11.27 -2.31 12.69
N MET A 311 -10.40 -2.96 11.92
CA MET A 311 -10.77 -3.65 10.68
C MET A 311 -10.20 -5.07 10.69
N ASP A 312 -11.06 -6.03 10.41
CA ASP A 312 -10.66 -7.37 9.98
C ASP A 312 -10.52 -7.33 8.45
N LEU A 313 -9.28 -7.31 7.97
CA LEU A 313 -8.99 -7.20 6.54
C LEU A 313 -9.44 -8.45 5.76
N ALA A 314 -9.44 -9.64 6.39
CA ALA A 314 -9.92 -10.88 5.77
C ALA A 314 -11.44 -10.88 5.65
N ALA A 315 -12.17 -10.56 6.71
CA ALA A 315 -13.62 -10.43 6.68
C ALA A 315 -14.06 -9.31 5.72
N THR A 316 -13.31 -8.20 5.68
CA THR A 316 -13.55 -7.10 4.74
C THR A 316 -13.41 -7.57 3.29
N ALA A 317 -12.38 -8.36 2.97
CA ALA A 317 -12.19 -8.95 1.65
C ALA A 317 -13.32 -9.91 1.29
N GLY A 318 -13.72 -10.81 2.18
CA GLY A 318 -14.80 -11.76 1.97
C GLY A 318 -16.18 -11.10 1.71
N ASN A 319 -16.40 -9.90 2.25
CA ASN A 319 -17.64 -9.13 2.01
C ASN A 319 -17.57 -8.23 0.77
N ARG A 320 -16.43 -8.15 0.09
CA ARG A 320 -16.19 -7.17 -0.98
C ARG A 320 -17.21 -7.26 -2.11
N GLU A 321 -17.43 -8.43 -2.66
CA GLU A 321 -18.36 -8.64 -3.79
C GLU A 321 -19.79 -8.21 -3.43
N ARG A 322 -20.29 -8.61 -2.27
CA ARG A 322 -21.61 -8.23 -1.77
C ARG A 322 -21.74 -6.70 -1.65
N ILE A 323 -20.75 -6.07 -1.02
CA ILE A 323 -20.73 -4.62 -0.82
C ILE A 323 -20.70 -3.88 -2.16
N LEU A 324 -19.85 -4.31 -3.07
CA LEU A 324 -19.71 -3.66 -4.38
C LEU A 324 -20.99 -3.79 -5.21
N SER A 325 -21.59 -4.98 -5.28
CA SER A 325 -22.86 -5.20 -6.01
C SER A 325 -23.94 -4.28 -5.49
N GLU A 326 -24.16 -4.23 -4.18
CA GLU A 326 -25.17 -3.38 -3.54
C GLU A 326 -24.86 -1.89 -3.77
N TRP A 327 -23.59 -1.48 -3.63
CA TRP A 327 -23.15 -0.10 -3.86
C TRP A 327 -23.46 0.35 -5.29
N ARG A 328 -23.21 -0.50 -6.28
CA ARG A 328 -23.47 -0.19 -7.69
C ARG A 328 -24.95 0.07 -7.93
N ILE A 329 -25.81 -0.76 -7.38
CA ILE A 329 -27.26 -0.61 -7.49
C ILE A 329 -27.73 0.73 -6.89
N ARG A 330 -27.22 1.08 -5.70
CA ARG A 330 -27.68 2.27 -4.98
C ARG A 330 -27.08 3.57 -5.52
N PHE A 331 -25.83 3.57 -5.92
CA PHE A 331 -25.03 4.80 -6.10
C PHE A 331 -24.33 4.90 -7.46
N GLY A 332 -24.33 3.84 -8.27
CA GLY A 332 -23.60 3.79 -9.53
C GLY A 332 -23.98 4.84 -10.57
N VAL A 333 -25.15 5.45 -10.44
CA VAL A 333 -25.65 6.50 -11.34
C VAL A 333 -24.74 7.75 -11.38
N LYS A 334 -24.03 8.06 -10.28
CA LYS A 334 -23.05 9.17 -10.21
C LYS A 334 -21.59 8.72 -10.42
N ALA A 335 -21.36 7.46 -10.78
CA ALA A 335 -20.01 6.98 -11.11
C ALA A 335 -19.56 7.53 -12.48
N GLU A 336 -18.29 7.91 -12.57
CA GLU A 336 -17.71 8.28 -13.86
C GLU A 336 -17.87 7.13 -14.88
N PRO A 337 -18.22 7.42 -16.15
CA PRO A 337 -18.27 6.39 -17.19
C PRO A 337 -16.93 5.64 -17.29
N GLY A 338 -17.01 4.34 -17.51
CA GLY A 338 -15.82 3.55 -17.84
C GLY A 338 -15.26 3.97 -19.21
N ARG A 339 -13.93 4.07 -19.30
CA ARG A 339 -13.25 4.21 -20.61
C ARG A 339 -13.18 2.87 -21.30
#